data_adf50565848603e8cfdbbdb62f3abe32
#
_entry.id   adf50565848603e8cfdbbdb62f3abe32
#
_cell.length_a   1.000
_cell.length_b   1.000
_cell.length_c   1.000
_cell.angle_alpha   90.00
_cell.angle_beta   90.00
_cell.angle_gamma   90.00
#
_symmetry.space_group_name_H-M   'P 1'
#
loop_
_entity.id
_entity.type
_entity.pdbx_description
1 polymer ?
#
loop_
_entity_poly.entity_id
_entity_poly.type
_entity_poly.pdbx_seq_one_letter_code
_entity_poly.pdbx_strand_id
1 'polypeptide(L)'
;MVLSELEVLVELQELDTRIGQLSYRSDNLPEHEQLMTLKGEDATLQSAIELLLVDLEVLRKDQQDREDEIQLLEDKVAKATSSLYAGDMTSPKDATALQNEIDSLAGRQNILEDQIIELMEQIEPLAAEESRLLLEQGACRTAMGEAE
;
A
#
# COMPACT_ATOMS: atom_id res chain seq x y z
N MET A 1 -39.87 43.00 -48.25
CA MET A 1 -39.38 42.52 -48.63
C MET A 1 -38.54 41.37 -48.31
N VAL A 2 -38.11 40.76 -49.35
CA VAL A 2 -37.43 39.44 -49.28
C VAL A 2 -36.13 39.51 -48.44
N LEU A 3 -35.38 40.61 -48.53
CA LEU A 3 -34.14 40.83 -47.76
C LEU A 3 -34.37 40.90 -46.26
N SER A 4 -35.48 41.51 -45.82
CA SER A 4 -35.84 41.63 -44.42
C SER A 4 -36.22 40.27 -43.83
N GLU A 5 -36.89 39.43 -44.58
CA GLU A 5 -37.25 38.09 -44.17
C GLU A 5 -36.03 37.16 -44.06
N LEU A 6 -35.06 37.32 -44.99
CA LEU A 6 -33.80 36.59 -44.99
C LEU A 6 -32.93 36.98 -43.80
N GLU A 7 -32.88 38.28 -43.48
CA GLU A 7 -32.17 38.76 -42.29
C GLU A 7 -32.73 38.18 -40.97
N VAL A 8 -34.07 38.12 -40.87
CA VAL A 8 -34.75 37.52 -39.71
C VAL A 8 -34.42 36.03 -39.60
N LEU A 9 -34.40 35.30 -40.74
CA LEU A 9 -34.07 33.88 -40.77
C LEU A 9 -32.62 33.61 -40.31
N VAL A 10 -31.68 34.45 -40.74
CA VAL A 10 -30.28 34.37 -40.33
C VAL A 10 -30.13 34.62 -38.80
N GLU A 11 -30.83 35.61 -38.28
CA GLU A 11 -30.82 35.91 -36.86
C GLU A 11 -31.39 34.76 -36.03
N LEU A 12 -32.46 34.12 -36.46
CA LEU A 12 -33.06 32.96 -35.82
C LEU A 12 -32.10 31.77 -35.85
N GLN A 13 -31.41 31.56 -36.94
CA GLN A 13 -30.40 30.47 -37.07
C GLN A 13 -29.22 30.70 -36.10
N GLU A 14 -28.74 31.94 -35.96
CA GLU A 14 -27.67 32.30 -35.04
C GLU A 14 -28.11 32.08 -33.59
N LEU A 15 -29.36 32.43 -33.23
CA LEU A 15 -29.91 32.20 -31.91
C LEU A 15 -30.05 30.70 -31.61
N ASP A 16 -30.53 29.91 -32.54
CA ASP A 16 -30.63 28.44 -32.42
C ASP A 16 -29.26 27.82 -32.17
N THR A 17 -28.24 28.27 -32.91
CA THR A 17 -26.86 27.80 -32.75
C THR A 17 -26.34 28.13 -31.38
N ARG A 18 -26.55 29.31 -30.88
CA ARG A 18 -26.13 29.74 -29.52
C ARG A 18 -26.84 28.93 -28.44
N ILE A 19 -28.14 28.73 -28.60
CA ILE A 19 -28.92 27.92 -27.66
C ILE A 19 -28.38 26.49 -27.62
N GLY A 20 -28.08 25.90 -28.77
CA GLY A 20 -27.51 24.57 -28.86
C GLY A 20 -26.14 24.48 -28.15
N GLN A 21 -25.27 25.48 -28.37
CA GLN A 21 -23.96 25.55 -27.73
C GLN A 21 -24.06 25.72 -26.21
N LEU A 22 -24.97 26.56 -25.74
CA LEU A 22 -25.20 26.78 -24.31
C LEU A 22 -25.80 25.53 -23.64
N SER A 23 -26.73 24.88 -24.29
CA SER A 23 -27.30 23.61 -23.81
C SER A 23 -26.24 22.54 -23.67
N TYR A 24 -25.37 22.39 -24.69
CA TYR A 24 -24.25 21.44 -24.68
C TYR A 24 -23.28 21.73 -23.52
N ARG A 25 -22.90 22.99 -23.33
CA ARG A 25 -22.04 23.40 -22.21
C ARG A 25 -22.69 23.14 -20.87
N SER A 26 -23.97 23.46 -20.75
CA SER A 26 -24.72 23.24 -19.50
C SER A 26 -24.77 21.76 -19.14
N ASP A 27 -25.01 20.88 -20.12
CA ASP A 27 -25.09 19.44 -19.93
C ASP A 27 -23.71 18.82 -19.60
N ASN A 28 -22.63 19.35 -20.17
CA ASN A 28 -21.29 18.84 -19.97
C ASN A 28 -20.56 19.41 -18.75
N LEU A 29 -20.94 20.59 -18.25
CA LEU A 29 -20.31 21.19 -17.09
C LEU A 29 -20.40 20.32 -15.82
N PRO A 30 -21.55 19.74 -15.45
CA PRO A 30 -21.63 18.87 -14.28
C PRO A 30 -20.77 17.63 -14.43
N GLU A 31 -20.69 17.03 -15.61
CA GLU A 31 -19.83 15.85 -15.88
C GLU A 31 -18.36 16.22 -15.77
N HIS A 32 -17.98 17.40 -16.30
CA HIS A 32 -16.62 17.90 -16.22
C HIS A 32 -16.21 18.18 -14.77
N GLU A 33 -17.07 18.82 -13.99
CA GLU A 33 -16.85 19.08 -12.56
C GLU A 33 -16.72 17.78 -11.78
N GLN A 34 -17.56 16.78 -12.07
CA GLN A 34 -17.50 15.47 -11.47
C GLN A 34 -16.17 14.78 -11.77
N LEU A 35 -15.74 14.84 -13.02
CA LEU A 35 -14.45 14.27 -13.42
C LEU A 35 -13.28 14.93 -12.69
N MET A 36 -13.29 16.26 -12.57
CA MET A 36 -12.25 16.99 -11.84
C MET A 36 -12.24 16.64 -10.36
N THR A 37 -13.41 16.49 -9.74
CA THR A 37 -13.54 16.07 -8.35
C THR A 37 -12.96 14.66 -8.17
N LEU A 38 -13.29 13.73 -9.06
CA LEU A 38 -12.79 12.36 -9.03
C LEU A 38 -11.28 12.31 -9.22
N LYS A 39 -10.73 13.11 -10.11
CA LYS A 39 -9.27 13.21 -10.30
C LYS A 39 -8.58 13.72 -9.04
N GLY A 40 -9.18 14.70 -8.36
CA GLY A 40 -8.69 15.20 -7.08
C GLY A 40 -8.71 14.12 -5.98
N GLU A 41 -9.78 13.37 -5.90
CA GLU A 41 -9.92 12.25 -4.97
C GLU A 41 -8.89 11.15 -5.27
N ASP A 42 -8.71 10.80 -6.53
CA ASP A 42 -7.71 9.82 -6.96
C ASP A 42 -6.30 10.26 -6.57
N ALA A 43 -5.95 11.51 -6.79
CA ALA A 43 -4.64 12.07 -6.41
C ALA A 43 -4.44 12.02 -4.89
N THR A 44 -5.46 12.33 -4.11
CA THR A 44 -5.41 12.25 -2.64
C THR A 44 -5.22 10.80 -2.17
N LEU A 45 -5.97 9.87 -2.75
CA LEU A 45 -5.84 8.44 -2.45
C LEU A 45 -4.46 7.92 -2.84
N GLN A 46 -3.94 8.32 -3.99
CA GLN A 46 -2.61 7.93 -4.44
C GLN A 46 -1.53 8.38 -3.46
N SER A 47 -1.61 9.64 -3.00
CA SER A 47 -0.66 10.18 -2.01
C SER A 47 -0.74 9.43 -0.69
N ALA A 48 -1.95 9.13 -0.22
CA ALA A 48 -2.16 8.37 1.01
C ALA A 48 -1.59 6.96 0.90
N ILE A 49 -1.80 6.29 -0.23
CA ILE A 49 -1.28 4.95 -0.50
C ILE A 49 0.25 4.97 -0.51
N GLU A 50 0.86 5.94 -1.17
CA GLU A 50 2.32 6.07 -1.24
C GLU A 50 2.96 6.25 0.14
N LEU A 51 2.38 7.11 0.99
CA LEU A 51 2.85 7.32 2.35
C LEU A 51 2.74 6.04 3.19
N LEU A 52 1.61 5.35 3.04
CA LEU A 52 1.36 4.11 3.76
C LEU A 52 2.33 3.00 3.33
N LEU A 53 2.62 2.91 2.02
CA LEU A 53 3.58 1.93 1.48
C LEU A 53 4.98 2.15 2.03
N VAL A 54 5.41 3.40 2.22
CA VAL A 54 6.71 3.71 2.83
C VAL A 54 6.78 3.13 4.24
N ASP A 55 5.75 3.37 5.05
CA ASP A 55 5.70 2.84 6.43
C ASP A 55 5.66 1.31 6.46
N LEU A 56 4.87 0.70 5.58
CA LEU A 56 4.80 -0.75 5.46
C LEU A 56 6.13 -1.36 5.04
N GLU A 57 6.83 -0.73 4.10
CA GLU A 57 8.13 -1.20 3.63
C GLU A 57 9.15 -1.22 4.77
N VAL A 58 9.19 -0.17 5.58
CA VAL A 58 10.10 -0.09 6.74
C VAL A 58 9.78 -1.20 7.75
N LEU A 59 8.51 -1.41 8.09
CA LEU A 59 8.11 -2.43 9.05
C LEU A 59 8.37 -3.85 8.53
N ARG A 60 8.08 -4.10 7.26
CA ARG A 60 8.32 -5.41 6.63
C ARG A 60 9.80 -5.73 6.53
N LYS A 61 10.61 -4.71 6.26
CA LYS A 61 12.07 -4.89 6.25
C LYS A 61 12.58 -5.22 7.65
N ASP A 62 12.10 -4.53 8.65
CA ASP A 62 12.44 -4.80 10.04
C ASP A 62 12.08 -6.22 10.43
N GLN A 63 10.91 -6.67 10.04
CA GLN A 63 10.46 -8.06 10.28
C GLN A 63 11.40 -9.05 9.59
N GLN A 64 11.73 -8.80 8.32
CA GLN A 64 12.62 -9.68 7.56
C GLN A 64 14.01 -9.76 8.18
N ASP A 65 14.56 -8.64 8.63
CA ASP A 65 15.87 -8.60 9.28
C ASP A 65 15.88 -9.46 10.55
N ARG A 66 14.81 -9.44 11.31
CA ARG A 66 14.69 -10.26 12.52
C ARG A 66 14.49 -11.73 12.20
N GLU A 67 13.74 -12.05 11.17
CA GLU A 67 13.58 -13.42 10.68
C GLU A 67 14.91 -13.99 10.18
N ASP A 68 15.72 -13.19 9.49
CA ASP A 68 17.05 -13.57 9.03
C ASP A 68 17.99 -13.82 10.23
N GLU A 69 17.92 -12.98 11.25
CA GLU A 69 18.70 -13.17 12.49
C GLU A 69 18.30 -14.47 13.20
N ILE A 70 17.01 -14.78 13.29
CA ILE A 70 16.51 -16.03 13.86
C ILE A 70 17.08 -17.22 13.09
N GLN A 71 17.10 -17.16 11.77
CA GLN A 71 17.65 -18.23 10.94
C GLN A 71 19.14 -18.48 11.26
N LEU A 72 19.91 -17.40 11.42
CA LEU A 72 21.31 -17.49 11.82
C LEU A 72 21.48 -18.11 13.21
N LEU A 73 20.59 -17.75 14.15
CA LEU A 73 20.61 -18.31 15.50
C LEU A 73 20.26 -19.80 15.51
N GLU A 74 19.26 -20.20 14.73
CA GLU A 74 18.86 -21.58 14.57
C GLU A 74 20.01 -22.44 14.01
N ASP A 75 20.74 -21.90 13.02
CA ASP A 75 21.91 -22.57 12.45
C ASP A 75 23.01 -22.75 13.49
N LYS A 76 23.26 -21.73 14.30
CA LYS A 76 24.26 -21.78 15.39
C LYS A 76 23.86 -22.79 16.46
N VAL A 77 22.57 -22.80 16.86
CA VAL A 77 22.05 -23.77 17.81
C VAL A 77 22.19 -25.19 17.27
N ALA A 78 21.86 -25.42 16.02
CA ALA A 78 22.00 -26.72 15.37
C ALA A 78 23.44 -27.21 15.38
N LYS A 79 24.40 -26.36 15.06
CA LYS A 79 25.83 -26.68 15.11
C LYS A 79 26.30 -26.98 16.53
N ALA A 80 25.93 -26.13 17.47
CA ALA A 80 26.30 -26.32 18.87
C ALA A 80 25.70 -27.60 19.45
N THR A 81 24.46 -27.92 19.12
CA THR A 81 23.78 -29.14 19.56
C THR A 81 24.45 -30.37 18.94
N SER A 82 24.80 -30.34 17.65
CA SER A 82 25.53 -31.40 16.99
C SER A 82 26.88 -31.67 17.68
N SER A 83 27.63 -30.60 17.98
CA SER A 83 28.91 -30.72 18.67
C SER A 83 28.77 -31.33 20.06
N LEU A 84 27.70 -30.95 20.79
CA LEU A 84 27.43 -31.45 22.13
C LEU A 84 27.14 -32.97 22.10
N TYR A 85 26.33 -33.44 21.15
CA TYR A 85 25.92 -34.84 21.04
C TYR A 85 26.91 -35.74 20.25
N ALA A 86 27.79 -35.14 19.45
CA ALA A 86 28.77 -35.87 18.68
C ALA A 86 29.96 -36.36 19.51
N GLY A 87 30.06 -36.01 20.77
CA GLY A 87 31.15 -36.40 21.63
C GLY A 87 32.47 -35.67 21.40
N ASP A 88 32.45 -34.57 20.70
CA ASP A 88 33.62 -33.70 20.48
C ASP A 88 34.07 -33.00 21.74
N MET A 89 33.27 -33.02 22.80
CA MET A 89 33.59 -32.42 24.07
C MET A 89 34.51 -33.28 24.89
N THR A 90 35.66 -32.72 25.24
CA THR A 90 36.70 -33.45 25.99
C THR A 90 36.56 -33.29 27.49
N SER A 91 35.71 -32.37 27.98
CA SER A 91 35.49 -32.15 29.40
C SER A 91 34.05 -31.74 29.71
N PRO A 92 33.59 -32.02 30.97
CA PRO A 92 32.28 -31.55 31.43
C PRO A 92 32.14 -30.02 31.42
N LYS A 93 33.26 -29.33 31.62
CA LYS A 93 33.29 -27.87 31.61
C LYS A 93 32.96 -27.31 30.21
N ASP A 94 33.51 -27.93 29.17
CA ASP A 94 33.27 -27.54 27.79
C ASP A 94 31.81 -27.83 27.40
N ALA A 95 31.26 -28.95 27.82
CA ALA A 95 29.85 -29.31 27.62
C ALA A 95 28.91 -28.31 28.27
N THR A 96 29.23 -27.90 29.51
CA THR A 96 28.45 -26.89 30.25
C THR A 96 28.50 -25.52 29.55
N ALA A 97 29.69 -25.12 29.09
CA ALA A 97 29.86 -23.85 28.40
C ALA A 97 29.05 -23.83 27.08
N LEU A 98 29.05 -24.94 26.34
CA LEU A 98 28.30 -25.08 25.10
C LEU A 98 26.79 -25.08 25.36
N GLN A 99 26.33 -25.74 26.41
CA GLN A 99 24.92 -25.74 26.81
C GLN A 99 24.46 -24.32 27.19
N ASN A 100 25.28 -23.57 27.91
CA ASN A 100 25.01 -22.18 28.27
C ASN A 100 24.93 -21.31 27.02
N GLU A 101 25.76 -21.55 26.01
CA GLU A 101 25.71 -20.83 24.72
C GLU A 101 24.38 -21.15 24.01
N ILE A 102 23.97 -22.42 23.96
CA ILE A 102 22.70 -22.82 23.36
C ILE A 102 21.53 -22.12 24.06
N ASP A 103 21.53 -22.09 25.38
CA ASP A 103 20.48 -21.44 26.18
C ASP A 103 20.43 -19.93 25.90
N SER A 104 21.59 -19.28 25.78
CA SER A 104 21.69 -17.86 25.46
C SER A 104 21.15 -17.55 24.07
N LEU A 105 21.49 -18.38 23.08
CA LEU A 105 21.00 -18.24 21.70
C LEU A 105 19.47 -18.45 21.65
N ALA A 106 18.96 -19.44 22.36
CA ALA A 106 17.52 -19.67 22.46
C ALA A 106 16.78 -18.50 23.11
N GLY A 107 17.37 -17.90 24.15
CA GLY A 107 16.84 -16.68 24.79
C GLY A 107 16.77 -15.51 23.82
N ARG A 108 17.81 -15.30 23.03
CA ARG A 108 17.83 -14.25 22.00
C ARG A 108 16.77 -14.50 20.93
N GLN A 109 16.61 -15.76 20.50
CA GLN A 109 15.59 -16.17 19.55
C GLN A 109 14.18 -15.81 20.06
N ASN A 110 13.89 -16.10 21.32
CA ASN A 110 12.60 -15.76 21.93
C ASN A 110 12.34 -14.25 21.93
N ILE A 111 13.34 -13.45 22.20
CA ILE A 111 13.22 -11.98 22.16
C ILE A 111 12.89 -11.52 20.73
N LEU A 112 13.59 -12.08 19.73
CA LEU A 112 13.34 -11.74 18.33
C LEU A 112 11.93 -12.17 17.87
N GLU A 113 11.47 -13.34 18.30
CA GLU A 113 10.12 -13.82 18.00
C GLU A 113 9.05 -12.87 18.56
N ASP A 114 9.24 -12.41 19.80
CA ASP A 114 8.34 -11.42 20.41
C ASP A 114 8.34 -10.10 19.65
N GLN A 115 9.51 -9.64 19.20
CA GLN A 115 9.62 -8.43 18.39
C GLN A 115 8.94 -8.58 17.03
N ILE A 116 9.03 -9.77 16.42
CA ILE A 116 8.33 -10.06 15.17
C ILE A 116 6.81 -10.00 15.37
N ILE A 117 6.30 -10.55 16.46
CA ILE A 117 4.87 -10.48 16.78
C ILE A 117 4.42 -9.03 16.91
N GLU A 118 5.19 -8.18 17.61
CA GLU A 118 4.89 -6.75 17.73
C GLU A 118 4.87 -6.06 16.37
N LEU A 119 5.82 -6.39 15.49
CA LEU A 119 5.85 -5.84 14.13
C LEU A 119 4.65 -6.30 13.31
N MET A 120 4.27 -7.56 13.41
CA MET A 120 3.09 -8.10 12.72
C MET A 120 1.81 -7.39 13.18
N GLU A 121 1.70 -7.09 14.47
CA GLU A 121 0.57 -6.34 15.03
C GLU A 121 0.51 -4.91 14.51
N GLN A 122 1.66 -4.30 14.21
CA GLN A 122 1.72 -2.98 13.59
C GLN A 122 1.44 -3.03 12.10
N ILE A 123 1.90 -4.06 11.41
CA ILE A 123 1.74 -4.23 9.96
C ILE A 123 0.28 -4.52 9.60
N GLU A 124 -0.39 -5.35 10.37
CA GLU A 124 -1.76 -5.81 10.05
C GLU A 124 -2.76 -4.67 9.80
N PRO A 125 -2.90 -3.68 10.69
CA PRO A 125 -3.84 -2.58 10.45
C PRO A 125 -3.43 -1.70 9.28
N LEU A 126 -2.12 -1.51 9.04
CA LEU A 126 -1.63 -0.73 7.91
C LEU A 126 -1.88 -1.45 6.58
N ALA A 127 -1.70 -2.76 6.55
CA ALA A 127 -1.99 -3.58 5.37
C ALA A 127 -3.50 -3.61 5.07
N ALA A 128 -4.34 -3.65 6.10
CA ALA A 128 -5.78 -3.55 5.95
C ALA A 128 -6.20 -2.17 5.39
N GLU A 129 -5.57 -1.11 5.86
CA GLU A 129 -5.80 0.25 5.37
C GLU A 129 -5.35 0.40 3.92
N GLU A 130 -4.21 -0.16 3.55
CA GLU A 130 -3.75 -0.21 2.16
C GLU A 130 -4.80 -0.85 1.26
N SER A 131 -5.31 -2.01 1.65
CA SER A 131 -6.34 -2.71 0.88
C SER A 131 -7.61 -1.87 0.72
N ARG A 132 -8.03 -1.18 1.79
CA ARG A 132 -9.18 -0.28 1.77
C ARG A 132 -8.98 0.88 0.79
N LEU A 133 -7.82 1.52 0.86
CA LEU A 133 -7.48 2.64 -0.03
C LEU A 133 -7.39 2.22 -1.49
N LEU A 134 -6.82 1.04 -1.75
CA LEU A 134 -6.74 0.49 -3.10
C LEU A 134 -8.13 0.20 -3.68
N LEU A 135 -9.05 -0.30 -2.89
CA LEU A 135 -10.43 -0.52 -3.29
C LEU A 135 -11.15 0.81 -3.59
N GLU A 136 -10.98 1.82 -2.74
CA GLU A 136 -11.51 3.16 -2.97
C GLU A 136 -10.95 3.78 -4.25
N GLN A 137 -9.65 3.64 -4.47
CA GLN A 137 -8.99 4.15 -5.67
C GLN A 137 -9.52 3.45 -6.92
N GLY A 138 -9.71 2.13 -6.86
CA GLY A 138 -10.28 1.35 -7.95
C GLY A 138 -11.70 1.83 -8.29
N ALA A 139 -12.55 2.05 -7.29
CA ALA A 139 -13.90 2.58 -7.47
C ALA A 139 -13.87 3.99 -8.07
N CYS A 140 -12.97 4.84 -7.59
CA CYS A 140 -12.78 6.20 -8.10
C CYS A 140 -12.38 6.19 -9.59
N ARG A 141 -11.44 5.35 -9.96
CA ARG A 141 -10.98 5.21 -11.35
C ARG A 141 -12.05 4.64 -12.27
N THR A 142 -12.86 3.71 -11.76
CA THR A 142 -14.01 3.19 -12.51
C THR A 142 -15.02 4.32 -12.76
N ALA A 143 -15.34 5.12 -11.75
CA ALA A 143 -16.22 6.26 -11.88
C ALA A 143 -15.68 7.32 -12.85
N MET A 144 -14.35 7.53 -12.88
CA MET A 144 -13.70 8.41 -13.85
C MET A 144 -13.87 7.92 -15.27
N GLY A 145 -13.71 6.61 -15.49
CA GLY A 145 -13.93 5.99 -16.79
C GLY A 145 -15.38 6.12 -17.27
N GLU A 146 -16.35 6.02 -16.38
CA GLU A 146 -17.76 6.22 -16.68
C GLU A 146 -18.10 7.69 -16.99
N ALA A 147 -17.38 8.63 -16.38
CA ALA A 147 -17.55 10.08 -16.59
C ALA A 147 -16.91 10.58 -17.91
N GLU A 148 -15.97 9.83 -18.44
CA GLU A 148 -15.35 10.12 -19.74
C GLU A 148 -16.25 9.62 -20.89
#